data_69d4c4a78a6d7ac7737c686bb20e51c8
#
_entry.id   69d4c4a78a6d7ac7737c686bb20e51c8
#
_cell.length_a   1.000
_cell.length_b   1.000
_cell.length_c   1.000
_cell.angle_alpha   90.00
_cell.angle_beta   90.00
_cell.angle_gamma   90.00
#
_symmetry.space_group_name_H-M   'P 1'
#
loop_
_entity.id
_entity.type
_entity.pdbx_description
1 polymer ?
#
loop_
_entity_poly.entity_id
_entity_poly.type
_entity_poly.pdbx_seq_one_letter_code
_entity_poly.pdbx_strand_id
1 'polypeptide(L)'
;MRLSYSLGSLLTVEQVLVCSRKLNEFKPDTVWIPETWGMENFSMLSMASRENSFSKIGSSIVNIYSRSPSLIAMGAATVDTISNKRLVLGLGTSSQPLIEDFHGDKFERPLKRMKEYVDIIRLILSGKTVNY
;
A
#
# COMPACT_ATOMS: atom_id res chain seq x y z
N MET A 1 -18.40 6.20 -15.52
CA MET A 1 -17.26 5.26 -15.59
C MET A 1 -16.21 5.72 -14.60
N ARG A 2 -15.64 4.83 -13.76
CA ARG A 2 -14.52 5.15 -12.86
C ARG A 2 -13.23 4.74 -13.55
N LEU A 3 -12.28 5.65 -13.66
CA LEU A 3 -10.94 5.39 -14.19
C LEU A 3 -9.94 5.42 -13.03
N SER A 4 -9.09 4.42 -12.96
CA SER A 4 -7.97 4.39 -12.03
C SER A 4 -6.67 4.28 -12.81
N TYR A 5 -5.59 4.79 -12.25
CA TYR A 5 -4.28 4.76 -12.88
C TYR A 5 -3.29 4.02 -12.00
N SER A 6 -2.59 3.05 -12.57
CA SER A 6 -1.54 2.31 -11.88
C SER A 6 -0.18 2.80 -12.36
N LEU A 7 0.65 3.25 -11.43
CA LEU A 7 2.03 3.61 -11.70
C LEU A 7 2.88 2.35 -11.80
N GLY A 8 3.85 2.35 -12.72
CA GLY A 8 4.70 1.18 -12.94
C GLY A 8 5.72 0.96 -11.82
N SER A 9 6.02 -0.31 -11.53
CA SER A 9 7.01 -0.70 -10.52
C SER A 9 8.47 -0.38 -10.89
N LEU A 10 8.72 -0.01 -12.13
CA LEU A 10 10.06 0.35 -12.64
C LEU A 10 10.31 1.87 -12.65
N LEU A 11 9.36 2.67 -12.22
CA LEU A 11 9.52 4.11 -12.13
C LEU A 11 10.46 4.47 -10.96
N THR A 12 11.24 5.53 -11.15
CA THR A 12 12.00 6.13 -10.05
C THR A 12 11.08 6.93 -9.14
N VAL A 13 11.55 7.26 -7.93
CA VAL A 13 10.81 8.13 -6.98
C VAL A 13 10.37 9.42 -7.67
N GLU A 14 11.28 10.10 -8.35
CA GLU A 14 11.00 11.35 -9.07
C GLU A 14 9.92 11.18 -10.13
N GLN A 15 9.98 10.11 -10.91
CA GLN A 15 8.96 9.82 -11.92
C GLN A 15 7.59 9.57 -11.31
N VAL A 16 7.52 8.85 -10.18
CA VAL A 16 6.25 8.63 -9.46
C VAL A 16 5.66 9.97 -8.99
N LEU A 17 6.48 10.86 -8.43
CA LEU A 17 6.02 12.17 -7.95
C LEU A 17 5.55 13.06 -9.11
N VAL A 18 6.31 13.12 -10.20
CA VAL A 18 5.93 13.88 -11.41
C VAL A 18 4.62 13.35 -11.99
N CYS A 19 4.47 12.03 -12.11
CA CYS A 19 3.23 11.41 -12.60
C CYS A 19 2.06 11.72 -11.66
N SER A 20 2.26 11.58 -10.34
CA SER A 20 1.22 11.87 -9.35
C SER A 20 0.72 13.31 -9.45
N ARG A 21 1.62 14.27 -9.64
CA ARG A 21 1.29 15.69 -9.85
C ARG A 21 0.51 15.90 -11.14
N LYS A 22 0.95 15.33 -12.26
CA LYS A 22 0.26 15.45 -13.55
C LYS A 22 -1.14 14.83 -13.55
N LEU A 23 -1.36 13.77 -12.77
CA LEU A 23 -2.67 13.15 -12.64
C LEU A 23 -3.73 14.03 -11.98
N ASN A 24 -3.36 15.16 -11.36
CA ASN A 24 -4.34 16.17 -10.92
C ASN A 24 -5.16 16.76 -12.09
N GLU A 25 -4.62 16.80 -13.29
CA GLU A 25 -5.30 17.31 -14.48
C GLU A 25 -6.42 16.35 -14.94
N PHE A 26 -6.17 15.04 -14.82
CA PHE A 26 -7.08 13.99 -15.26
C PHE A 26 -8.05 13.51 -14.18
N LYS A 27 -7.74 13.76 -12.92
CA LYS A 27 -8.54 13.40 -11.73
C LYS A 27 -9.07 11.97 -11.75
N PRO A 28 -8.20 10.95 -11.89
CA PRO A 28 -8.65 9.57 -11.80
C PRO A 28 -9.26 9.28 -10.42
N ASP A 29 -10.12 8.26 -10.31
CA ASP A 29 -10.72 7.86 -9.03
C ASP A 29 -9.64 7.44 -8.02
N THR A 30 -8.67 6.64 -8.47
CA THR A 30 -7.59 6.15 -7.63
C THR A 30 -6.28 6.10 -8.41
N VAL A 31 -5.20 6.50 -7.75
CA VAL A 31 -3.81 6.30 -8.22
C VAL A 31 -3.21 5.17 -7.41
N TRP A 32 -2.80 4.09 -8.08
CA TRP A 32 -2.24 2.89 -7.48
C TRP A 32 -0.72 2.89 -7.54
N ILE A 33 -0.07 2.64 -6.42
CA ILE A 33 1.39 2.55 -6.30
C ILE A 33 1.77 1.13 -5.92
N PRO A 34 2.59 0.44 -6.74
CA PRO A 34 3.04 -0.91 -6.46
C PRO A 34 4.18 -0.94 -5.43
N GLU A 35 4.37 -2.11 -4.82
CA GLU A 35 5.55 -2.46 -4.05
C GLU A 35 6.12 -3.76 -4.60
N THR A 36 7.38 -3.73 -5.03
CA THR A 36 8.09 -4.90 -5.52
C THR A 36 9.51 -4.94 -4.93
N TRP A 37 10.53 -4.90 -5.77
CA TRP A 37 11.95 -4.95 -5.39
C TRP A 37 12.55 -3.58 -5.01
N GLY A 38 11.84 -2.50 -5.27
CA GLY A 38 12.38 -1.15 -5.22
C GLY A 38 11.86 -0.33 -4.04
N MET A 39 10.90 0.53 -4.30
CA MET A 39 10.45 1.53 -3.32
C MET A 39 9.50 0.94 -2.28
N GLU A 40 9.67 1.36 -1.04
CA GLU A 40 8.78 1.04 0.07
C GLU A 40 7.45 1.81 -0.10
N ASN A 41 6.35 1.08 0.04
CA ASN A 41 5.04 1.56 -0.40
C ASN A 41 4.47 2.72 0.43
N PHE A 42 4.50 2.64 1.76
CA PHE A 42 3.90 3.70 2.60
C PHE A 42 4.62 5.03 2.49
N SER A 43 5.94 5.02 2.33
CA SER A 43 6.73 6.22 2.04
C SER A 43 6.31 6.84 0.73
N MET A 44 6.18 6.03 -0.31
CA MET A 44 5.77 6.51 -1.63
C MET A 44 4.32 7.00 -1.67
N LEU A 45 3.39 6.29 -1.00
CA LEU A 45 2.00 6.73 -0.87
C LEU A 45 1.90 8.08 -0.15
N SER A 46 2.69 8.27 0.92
CA SER A 46 2.74 9.53 1.65
C SER A 46 3.18 10.68 0.75
N MET A 47 4.29 10.52 0.03
CA MET A 47 4.81 11.53 -0.89
C MET A 47 3.85 11.81 -2.05
N ALA A 48 3.37 10.76 -2.72
CA ALA A 48 2.45 10.88 -3.85
C ALA A 48 1.12 11.53 -3.46
N SER A 49 0.63 11.29 -2.23
CA SER A 49 -0.59 11.90 -1.73
C SER A 49 -0.49 13.41 -1.54
N ARG A 50 0.72 13.93 -1.36
CA ARG A 50 0.99 15.39 -1.28
C ARG A 50 1.05 16.02 -2.66
N GLU A 51 1.51 15.28 -3.66
CA GLU A 51 1.56 15.72 -5.05
C GLU A 51 0.19 15.62 -5.76
N ASN A 52 -0.63 14.64 -5.38
CA ASN A 52 -1.99 14.47 -5.91
C ASN A 52 -3.03 14.80 -4.84
N SER A 53 -3.87 15.81 -5.11
CA SER A 53 -4.84 16.32 -4.14
C SER A 53 -6.27 15.80 -4.34
N PHE A 54 -6.56 15.15 -5.45
CA PHE A 54 -7.93 14.81 -5.85
C PHE A 54 -8.23 13.31 -5.76
N SER A 55 -7.30 12.48 -6.22
CA SER A 55 -7.51 11.03 -6.31
C SER A 55 -7.36 10.35 -4.95
N LYS A 56 -8.00 9.19 -4.77
CA LYS A 56 -7.58 8.23 -3.77
C LYS A 56 -6.17 7.75 -4.09
N ILE A 57 -5.42 7.42 -3.06
CA ILE A 57 -4.08 6.85 -3.18
C ILE A 57 -4.13 5.42 -2.66
N GLY A 58 -3.77 4.47 -3.50
CA GLY A 58 -3.89 3.05 -3.17
C GLY A 58 -2.59 2.27 -3.31
N SER A 59 -2.40 1.30 -2.43
CA SER A 59 -1.34 0.31 -2.58
C SER A 59 -1.76 -0.83 -3.52
N SER A 60 -0.87 -1.21 -4.42
CA SER A 60 -1.12 -2.31 -5.35
C SER A 60 0.12 -3.21 -5.50
N ILE A 61 0.50 -3.86 -4.45
CA ILE A 61 -0.06 -4.11 -3.13
C ILE A 61 1.00 -3.92 -2.04
N VAL A 62 0.61 -3.78 -0.76
CA VAL A 62 1.51 -4.03 0.37
C VAL A 62 1.51 -5.53 0.65
N ASN A 63 2.69 -6.16 0.65
CA ASN A 63 2.77 -7.57 0.94
C ASN A 63 2.70 -7.87 2.45
N ILE A 64 2.03 -8.96 2.81
CA ILE A 64 1.80 -9.35 4.21
C ILE A 64 2.97 -10.11 4.85
N TYR A 65 4.04 -10.38 4.11
CA TYR A 65 5.22 -11.08 4.64
C TYR A 65 6.32 -10.11 5.07
N SER A 66 6.39 -8.91 4.49
CA SER A 66 7.45 -7.94 4.78
C SER A 66 7.22 -7.12 6.05
N ARG A 67 6.02 -7.15 6.64
CA ARG A 67 5.66 -6.34 7.82
C ARG A 67 4.70 -7.10 8.73
N SER A 68 4.71 -6.79 10.02
CA SER A 68 3.65 -7.25 10.94
C SER A 68 2.32 -6.57 10.62
N PRO A 69 1.17 -7.19 10.97
CA PRO A 69 -0.14 -6.57 10.74
C PRO A 69 -0.30 -5.25 11.49
N SER A 70 0.32 -5.12 12.67
CA SER A 70 0.33 -3.87 13.43
C SER A 70 1.10 -2.77 12.69
N LEU A 71 2.26 -3.07 12.12
CA LEU A 71 3.04 -2.09 11.35
C LEU A 71 2.29 -1.65 10.08
N ILE A 72 1.62 -2.59 9.41
CA ILE A 72 0.75 -2.25 8.25
C ILE A 72 -0.39 -1.33 8.69
N ALA A 73 -1.07 -1.62 9.80
CA ALA A 73 -2.15 -0.79 10.31
C ALA A 73 -1.67 0.63 10.69
N MET A 74 -0.51 0.74 11.35
CA MET A 74 0.09 2.03 11.71
C MET A 74 0.46 2.83 10.45
N GLY A 75 1.11 2.20 9.48
CA GLY A 75 1.47 2.84 8.21
C GLY A 75 0.23 3.31 7.45
N ALA A 76 -0.79 2.47 7.37
CA ALA A 76 -2.06 2.80 6.73
C ALA A 76 -2.76 3.99 7.40
N ALA A 77 -2.87 3.99 8.73
CA ALA A 77 -3.46 5.10 9.48
C ALA A 77 -2.70 6.42 9.27
N THR A 78 -1.35 6.35 9.22
CA THR A 78 -0.50 7.50 8.97
C THR A 78 -0.74 8.07 7.57
N VAL A 79 -0.70 7.22 6.53
CA VAL A 79 -0.94 7.66 5.15
C VAL A 79 -2.38 8.17 4.97
N ASP A 80 -3.36 7.53 5.60
CA ASP A 80 -4.76 7.99 5.54
C ASP A 80 -4.91 9.40 6.12
N THR A 81 -4.22 9.68 7.22
CA THR A 81 -4.17 11.03 7.83
C THR A 81 -3.48 12.03 6.90
N ILE A 82 -2.29 11.71 6.37
CA ILE A 82 -1.50 12.58 5.48
C ILE A 82 -2.30 12.87 4.19
N SER A 83 -2.97 11.88 3.65
CA SER A 83 -3.75 11.97 2.43
C SER A 83 -5.15 12.60 2.62
N ASN A 84 -5.51 12.98 3.84
CA ASN A 84 -6.83 13.49 4.18
C ASN A 84 -7.94 12.46 3.87
N LYS A 85 -7.81 11.26 4.43
CA LYS A 85 -8.76 10.13 4.33
C LYS A 85 -8.99 9.63 2.90
N ARG A 86 -7.92 9.60 2.11
CA ARG A 86 -7.97 9.14 0.72
C ARG A 86 -7.25 7.82 0.48
N LEU A 87 -6.77 7.14 1.54
CA LEU A 87 -6.06 5.88 1.39
C LEU A 87 -7.00 4.74 0.98
N VAL A 88 -6.53 3.90 0.07
CA VAL A 88 -7.08 2.57 -0.23
C VAL A 88 -5.97 1.55 0.02
N LEU A 89 -6.08 0.79 1.12
CA LEU A 89 -5.10 -0.22 1.47
C LEU A 89 -5.36 -1.51 0.68
N GLY A 90 -4.53 -1.77 -0.32
CA GLY A 90 -4.47 -3.04 -1.04
C GLY A 90 -3.42 -3.96 -0.44
N LEU A 91 -3.81 -5.17 -0.07
CA LEU A 91 -2.94 -6.20 0.51
C LEU A 91 -2.77 -7.38 -0.46
N GLY A 92 -1.62 -8.01 -0.41
CA GLY A 92 -1.35 -9.20 -1.21
C GLY A 92 -0.31 -10.11 -0.57
N THR A 93 -0.21 -11.33 -1.09
CA THR A 93 0.76 -12.33 -0.64
C THR A 93 2.10 -12.22 -1.36
N SER A 94 2.15 -11.44 -2.44
CA SER A 94 3.30 -11.39 -3.34
C SER A 94 3.60 -12.76 -3.99
N SER A 95 4.84 -13.01 -4.34
CA SER A 95 5.32 -14.27 -4.93
C SER A 95 6.38 -14.92 -4.06
N GLN A 96 6.49 -16.24 -4.13
CA GLN A 96 7.47 -16.99 -3.35
C GLN A 96 8.91 -16.47 -3.52
N PRO A 97 9.43 -16.22 -4.74
CA PRO A 97 10.80 -15.71 -4.90
C PRO A 97 11.02 -14.36 -4.23
N LEU A 98 10.04 -13.45 -4.29
CA LEU A 98 10.16 -12.14 -3.64
C LEU A 98 10.18 -12.29 -2.11
N ILE A 99 9.40 -13.22 -1.56
CA ILE A 99 9.33 -13.41 -0.12
C ILE A 99 10.54 -14.18 0.40
N GLU A 100 10.92 -15.28 -0.25
CA GLU A 100 12.00 -16.15 0.24
C GLU A 100 13.39 -15.60 -0.09
N ASP A 101 13.62 -15.15 -1.33
CA ASP A 101 14.95 -14.75 -1.79
C ASP A 101 15.26 -13.28 -1.40
N PHE A 102 14.27 -12.39 -1.43
CA PHE A 102 14.50 -10.97 -1.19
C PHE A 102 14.19 -10.55 0.25
N HIS A 103 13.07 -10.98 0.84
CA HIS A 103 12.71 -10.63 2.20
C HIS A 103 13.24 -11.61 3.25
N GLY A 104 13.65 -12.81 2.87
CA GLY A 104 14.19 -13.83 3.78
C GLY A 104 13.15 -14.44 4.72
N ASP A 105 11.84 -14.33 4.41
CA ASP A 105 10.76 -14.99 5.15
C ASP A 105 10.29 -16.24 4.38
N LYS A 106 9.55 -17.12 5.03
CA LYS A 106 9.00 -18.34 4.41
C LYS A 106 7.64 -18.05 3.79
N PHE A 107 7.46 -18.45 2.53
CA PHE A 107 6.17 -18.34 1.83
C PHE A 107 5.23 -19.49 2.21
N GLU A 108 4.71 -19.44 3.43
CA GLU A 108 3.87 -20.50 4.00
C GLU A 108 2.43 -20.00 4.24
N ARG A 109 1.44 -20.88 3.97
CA ARG A 109 0.02 -20.68 4.28
C ARG A 109 -0.54 -19.30 3.88
N PRO A 110 -0.34 -18.84 2.63
CA PRO A 110 -0.66 -17.46 2.23
C PRO A 110 -2.12 -17.08 2.45
N LEU A 111 -3.06 -17.97 2.21
CA LEU A 111 -4.49 -17.67 2.42
C LEU A 111 -4.83 -17.53 3.91
N LYS A 112 -4.30 -18.41 4.76
CA LYS A 112 -4.51 -18.32 6.21
C LYS A 112 -3.90 -17.03 6.76
N ARG A 113 -2.64 -16.75 6.41
CA ARG A 113 -1.93 -15.53 6.81
C ARG A 113 -2.68 -14.27 6.35
N MET A 114 -3.16 -14.24 5.11
CA MET A 114 -3.94 -13.12 4.60
C MET A 114 -5.20 -12.86 5.44
N LYS A 115 -5.95 -13.91 5.75
CA LYS A 115 -7.17 -13.78 6.57
C LYS A 115 -6.84 -13.21 7.94
N GLU A 116 -5.84 -13.76 8.63
CA GLU A 116 -5.38 -13.31 9.95
C GLU A 116 -4.93 -11.84 9.90
N TYR A 117 -4.15 -11.45 8.89
CA TYR A 117 -3.70 -10.07 8.71
C TYR A 117 -4.86 -9.08 8.53
N VAL A 118 -5.82 -9.41 7.69
CA VAL A 118 -7.00 -8.56 7.47
C VAL A 118 -7.80 -8.41 8.77
N ASP A 119 -8.01 -9.49 9.52
CA ASP A 119 -8.76 -9.48 10.77
C ASP A 119 -8.06 -8.61 11.83
N ILE A 120 -6.74 -8.78 12.02
CA ILE A 120 -5.94 -8.00 12.96
C ILE A 120 -5.89 -6.52 12.56
N ILE A 121 -5.61 -6.21 11.30
CA ILE A 121 -5.54 -4.83 10.80
C ILE A 121 -6.89 -4.11 11.04
N ARG A 122 -8.00 -4.77 10.76
CA ARG A 122 -9.34 -4.20 11.02
C ARG A 122 -9.59 -3.92 12.50
N LEU A 123 -9.18 -4.83 13.39
CA LEU A 123 -9.29 -4.62 14.83
C LEU A 123 -8.48 -3.38 15.27
N ILE A 124 -7.21 -3.29 14.85
CA ILE A 124 -6.34 -2.16 15.19
C ILE A 124 -6.92 -0.85 14.68
N LEU A 125 -7.33 -0.78 13.40
CA LEU A 125 -7.88 0.43 12.81
C LEU A 125 -9.24 0.85 13.42
N SER A 126 -9.95 -0.09 14.05
CA SER A 126 -11.19 0.22 14.80
C SER A 126 -10.95 0.68 16.24
N GLY A 127 -9.70 0.77 16.70
CA GLY A 127 -9.33 1.13 18.06
C GLY A 127 -9.59 0.04 19.11
N LYS A 128 -9.84 -1.19 18.70
CA LYS A 128 -10.07 -2.31 19.61
C LYS A 128 -8.75 -2.93 20.06
N THR A 129 -8.75 -3.47 21.29
CA THR A 129 -7.63 -4.25 21.80
C THR A 129 -7.46 -5.53 20.98
N VAL A 130 -6.25 -5.81 20.59
CA VAL A 130 -5.89 -7.03 19.86
C VAL A 130 -5.15 -7.96 20.81
N ASN A 131 -5.75 -9.12 21.08
CA ASN A 131 -5.10 -10.27 21.73
C ASN A 131 -4.96 -11.35 20.66
N TYR A 132 -3.73 -11.59 20.20
CA TYR A 132 -3.46 -12.54 19.11
C TYR A 132 -2.29 -13.45 19.45
#